data_2c00b3591a540dc1f1290b0d91322f07
#
_entry.id   2c00b3591a540dc1f1290b0d91322f07
#
_cell.length_a   1.000
_cell.length_b   1.000
_cell.length_c   1.000
_cell.angle_alpha   90.00
_cell.angle_beta   90.00
_cell.angle_gamma   90.00
#
_symmetry.space_group_name_H-M   'P 1'
#
loop_
_entity.id
_entity.type
_entity.pdbx_description
1 polymer ?
#
loop_
_entity_poly.entity_id
_entity_poly.type
_entity_poly.pdbx_seq_one_letter_code
_entity_poly.pdbx_strand_id
1 'polypeptide(L)' 'MADFEIGDIVKGKKFGPLEHEFSGVVEKVYTNSIMVSIQDFDPSDKSGVNELNGRAVIRQKEAKMV' A
#
# COMPACT_ATOMS: atom_id res chain seq x y z
N MET A 1 -4.47 -13.23 -12.20
CA MET A 1 -3.55 -13.72 -11.18
C MET A 1 -2.67 -12.60 -10.72
N ALA A 2 -2.54 -12.46 -9.45
CA ALA A 2 -1.71 -11.42 -8.90
C ALA A 2 -0.30 -11.97 -8.74
N ASP A 3 0.64 -11.26 -9.31
CA ASP A 3 2.03 -11.69 -9.30
C ASP A 3 2.85 -10.75 -8.44
N PHE A 4 2.41 -10.58 -7.21
CA PHE A 4 3.13 -9.74 -6.26
C PHE A 4 4.08 -10.60 -5.44
N GLU A 5 5.25 -10.08 -5.16
CA GLU A 5 6.24 -10.74 -4.33
C GLU A 5 6.71 -9.78 -3.24
N ILE A 6 7.16 -10.37 -2.14
CA ILE A 6 7.74 -9.57 -1.06
C ILE A 6 8.93 -8.81 -1.62
N GLY A 7 8.96 -7.51 -1.36
CA GLY A 7 10.00 -6.63 -1.86
C GLY A 7 9.60 -5.84 -3.09
N ASP A 8 8.47 -6.17 -3.71
CA ASP A 8 7.99 -5.41 -4.86
C ASP A 8 7.52 -4.03 -4.43
N ILE A 9 7.71 -3.05 -5.30
CA ILE A 9 7.22 -1.70 -5.06
C ILE A 9 5.92 -1.54 -5.81
N VAL A 10 4.88 -1.15 -5.10
CA VAL A 10 3.56 -1.00 -5.69
C VAL A 10 2.97 0.35 -5.31
N LYS A 11 1.99 0.79 -6.10
CA LYS A 11 1.23 1.99 -5.81
C LYS A 11 -0.19 1.59 -5.43
N GLY A 12 -0.72 2.29 -4.45
CA GLY A 12 -2.11 2.12 -4.06
C GLY A 12 -2.83 3.44 -4.19
N LYS A 13 -4.13 3.36 -4.43
CA LYS A 13 -4.97 4.55 -4.44
C LYS A 13 -5.48 4.78 -3.02
N LYS A 14 -6.55 5.49 -2.87
CA LYS A 14 -7.11 5.79 -1.56
C LYS A 14 -7.25 4.53 -0.70
N PHE A 15 -6.89 4.64 0.55
CA PHE A 15 -7.02 3.52 1.49
C PHE A 15 -7.27 4.07 2.88
N GLY A 16 -8.44 3.75 3.44
CA GLY A 16 -8.76 4.18 4.81
C GLY A 16 -8.63 5.68 4.98
N PRO A 17 -7.78 6.14 5.91
CA PRO A 17 -7.61 7.57 6.15
C PRO A 17 -6.79 8.28 5.10
N LEU A 18 -6.22 7.55 4.13
CA LEU A 18 -5.41 8.15 3.09
C LEU A 18 -6.29 8.61 1.94
N GLU A 19 -6.11 9.85 1.51
CA GLU A 19 -6.92 10.43 0.45
C GLU A 19 -6.18 10.53 -0.88
N HIS A 20 -4.89 10.28 -0.89
CA HIS A 20 -4.05 10.38 -2.08
C HIS A 20 -3.34 9.07 -2.34
N GLU A 21 -2.78 8.98 -3.54
CA GLU A 21 -1.99 7.80 -3.88
C GLU A 21 -0.77 7.71 -2.99
N PHE A 22 -0.36 6.49 -2.76
CA PHE A 22 0.85 6.21 -2.00
C PHE A 22 1.56 5.04 -2.65
N SER A 23 2.84 4.90 -2.34
CA SER A 23 3.59 3.75 -2.80
C SER A 23 4.26 3.09 -1.61
N GLY A 24 4.51 1.80 -1.75
CA GLY A 24 5.12 1.06 -0.68
C GLY A 24 5.72 -0.23 -1.15
N VAL A 25 6.38 -0.91 -0.24
CA VAL A 25 7.04 -2.18 -0.51
C VAL A 25 6.17 -3.31 0.05
N VAL A 26 5.95 -4.33 -0.76
CA VAL A 26 5.17 -5.49 -0.33
C VAL A 26 5.91 -6.23 0.76
N GLU A 27 5.26 -6.43 1.90
CA GLU A 27 5.82 -7.17 3.02
C GLU A 27 5.22 -8.56 3.15
N LYS A 28 3.95 -8.70 2.78
CA LYS A 28 3.28 -9.99 2.81
C LYS A 28 2.29 -10.08 1.67
N VAL A 29 2.08 -11.29 1.19
CA VAL A 29 1.13 -11.55 0.12
C VAL A 29 0.07 -12.51 0.65
N TYR A 30 -1.18 -12.12 0.53
CA TYR A 30 -2.32 -12.96 0.92
C TYR A 30 -3.07 -13.40 -0.34
N THR A 31 -4.10 -14.20 -0.17
CA THR A 31 -4.85 -14.74 -1.30
C THR A 31 -5.39 -13.65 -2.22
N ASN A 32 -6.01 -12.62 -1.67
CA ASN A 32 -6.62 -11.54 -2.45
C ASN A 32 -6.09 -10.16 -2.11
N SER A 33 -5.09 -10.08 -1.26
CA SER A 33 -4.57 -8.80 -0.80
C SER A 33 -3.09 -8.88 -0.56
N ILE A 34 -2.49 -7.72 -0.33
CA ILE A 34 -1.08 -7.62 0.02
C ILE A 34 -0.94 -6.61 1.14
N MET A 35 0.05 -6.83 2.00
CA MET A 35 0.40 -5.86 3.01
C MET A 35 1.63 -5.13 2.54
N VAL A 36 1.57 -3.80 2.52
CA VAL A 36 2.68 -2.99 2.07
C VAL A 36 3.14 -2.04 3.17
N SER A 37 4.43 -1.76 3.18
CA SER A 37 5.02 -0.75 4.03
C SER A 37 5.00 0.54 3.24
N ILE A 38 4.26 1.53 3.70
CA ILE A 38 4.11 2.80 2.98
C ILE A 38 5.44 3.55 3.01
N GLN A 39 5.98 3.83 1.83
CA GLN A 39 7.27 4.50 1.70
C GLN A 39 7.13 5.93 1.20
N ASP A 40 6.19 6.16 0.30
CA ASP A 40 6.02 7.48 -0.30
C ASP A 40 4.53 7.81 -0.29
N PHE A 41 4.19 8.99 0.19
CA PHE A 41 2.81 9.40 0.32
C PHE A 41 2.73 10.92 0.32
N ASP A 42 1.51 11.44 0.12
CA ASP A 42 1.29 12.87 0.15
C ASP A 42 1.46 13.38 1.58
N PRO A 43 2.20 14.47 1.78
CA PRO A 43 2.41 15.01 3.14
C PRO A 43 1.11 15.29 3.90
N SER A 44 0.03 15.61 3.19
CA SER A 44 -1.25 15.86 3.86
C SER A 44 -1.88 14.59 4.41
N ASP A 45 -1.38 13.42 4.01
CA ASP A 45 -1.87 12.14 4.52
C ASP A 45 -1.02 11.59 5.66
N LYS A 46 -0.09 12.40 6.16
CA LYS A 46 0.83 11.93 7.20
C LYS A 46 0.11 11.39 8.43
N SER A 47 -0.96 12.07 8.85
CA SER A 47 -1.73 11.59 10.01
C SER A 47 -2.33 10.22 9.75
N GLY A 48 -2.85 10.01 8.54
CA GLY A 48 -3.41 8.71 8.18
C GLY A 48 -2.37 7.63 8.16
N VAL A 49 -1.19 7.94 7.62
CA VAL A 49 -0.09 6.98 7.60
C VAL A 49 0.32 6.60 9.02
N ASN A 50 0.36 7.59 9.92
CA ASN A 50 0.68 7.32 11.32
C ASN A 50 -0.37 6.44 11.98
N GLU A 51 -1.64 6.63 11.67
CA GLU A 51 -2.71 5.80 12.20
C GLU A 51 -2.55 4.35 11.75
N LEU A 52 -2.04 4.15 10.55
CA LEU A 52 -1.83 2.82 10.00
C LEU A 52 -0.47 2.23 10.39
N ASN A 53 0.31 2.95 11.18
CA ASN A 53 1.67 2.55 11.55
C ASN A 53 2.54 2.33 10.31
N GLY A 54 2.27 3.07 9.25
CA GLY A 54 3.05 2.99 8.02
C GLY A 54 2.79 1.75 7.18
N ARG A 55 1.72 1.02 7.47
CA ARG A 55 1.39 -0.20 6.74
C ARG A 55 -0.04 -0.16 6.23
N ALA A 56 -0.26 -0.83 5.11
CA ALA A 56 -1.59 -0.90 4.53
C ALA A 56 -1.80 -2.27 3.94
N VAL A 57 -3.02 -2.80 4.12
CA VAL A 57 -3.41 -4.05 3.48
C VAL A 57 -4.40 -3.68 2.39
N ILE A 58 -3.99 -3.85 1.13
CA ILE A 58 -4.81 -3.45 0.00
C ILE A 58 -5.11 -4.67 -0.88
N ARG A 59 -6.22 -4.58 -1.60
CA ARG A 59 -6.59 -5.64 -2.49
C ARG A 59 -5.63 -5.68 -3.67
N GLN A 60 -5.23 -6.88 -4.06
CA GLN A 60 -4.28 -7.04 -5.15
C GLN A 60 -4.73 -6.36 -6.44
N LYS A 61 -6.03 -6.42 -6.73
CA LYS A 61 -6.52 -5.79 -7.95
C LYS A 61 -6.51 -4.27 -7.91
N GLU A 62 -6.33 -3.69 -6.73
CA GLU A 62 -6.25 -2.23 -6.59
C GLU A 62 -4.80 -1.77 -6.51
N ALA A 63 -3.87 -2.68 -6.37
CA ALA A 63 -2.45 -2.35 -6.31
C ALA A 63 -1.86 -2.41 -7.70
N LYS A 64 -0.94 -1.52 -7.98
CA LYS A 64 -0.27 -1.49 -9.29
C LYS A 64 1.23 -1.55 -9.09
N MET A 65 1.88 -2.37 -9.88
CA MET A 65 3.34 -2.41 -9.88
C MET A 65 3.88 -1.10 -10.43
N VAL A 66 4.94 -0.63 -9.84
CA VAL A 66 5.62 0.59 -10.31
C VAL A 66 6.57 0.28 -11.43
#